data_e79fb158ce3f6b8e6676a6b53aa75231
#
_entry.id   e79fb158ce3f6b8e6676a6b53aa75231
#
_cell.length_a   1.000
_cell.length_b   1.000
_cell.length_c   1.000
_cell.angle_alpha   90.00
_cell.angle_beta   90.00
_cell.angle_gamma   90.00
#
_symmetry.space_group_name_H-M   'P 1'
#
loop_
_entity.id
_entity.type
_entity.pdbx_description
1 polymer ?
#
loop_
_entity_poly.entity_id
_entity_poly.type
_entity_poly.pdbx_seq_one_letter_code
_entity_poly.pdbx_strand_id
1 'polypeptide(L)'
;MARTQELFSIGDVAQLFHLSVSSLRHYETIGLLTPEYTDPATGYRYYGPRQFEVLNTIRYLRALDMPLGQIRAFLRNRDVGRIEQLMREQKAAVVRKQEELQRVERKIDNRLRQLHDAQTAELGAIRLVRSPACRIVWVSGALELHSFLDMEPSIRMLERSQAEAVVFLGKVGVGLSAERLLAGAFAPYDRAFLVLDDEDAFDGDVTTPVSYTHLRA
;
A
#
# COMPACT_ATOMS: atom_id res chain seq x y z
N MET A 1 -54.35 -21.76 -1.32
CA MET A 1 -54.23 -20.52 -2.11
C MET A 1 -52.78 -20.30 -2.44
N ALA A 2 -52.40 -20.58 -3.69
CA ALA A 2 -50.99 -20.31 -4.14
C ALA A 2 -50.81 -18.77 -4.18
N ARG A 3 -49.90 -18.27 -3.34
CA ARG A 3 -49.45 -16.86 -3.46
C ARG A 3 -48.82 -16.72 -4.84
N THR A 4 -49.40 -15.95 -5.71
CA THR A 4 -48.77 -15.52 -6.97
C THR A 4 -47.46 -14.85 -6.57
N GLN A 5 -46.35 -15.47 -6.85
CA GLN A 5 -45.06 -14.93 -6.53
C GLN A 5 -44.85 -13.72 -7.44
N GLU A 6 -44.77 -12.52 -6.85
CA GLU A 6 -44.55 -11.29 -7.58
C GLU A 6 -43.14 -11.33 -8.18
N LEU A 7 -43.04 -11.29 -9.50
CA LEU A 7 -41.78 -11.31 -10.24
C LEU A 7 -41.45 -9.90 -10.73
N PHE A 8 -40.20 -9.53 -10.61
CA PHE A 8 -39.66 -8.22 -10.96
C PHE A 8 -38.80 -8.31 -12.20
N SER A 9 -38.89 -7.35 -13.10
CA SER A 9 -38.04 -7.26 -14.27
C SER A 9 -36.60 -6.91 -13.86
N ILE A 10 -35.63 -7.16 -14.75
CA ILE A 10 -34.22 -6.78 -14.53
C ILE A 10 -34.06 -5.27 -14.29
N GLY A 11 -34.93 -4.43 -14.90
CA GLY A 11 -34.94 -2.99 -14.70
C GLY A 11 -35.40 -2.60 -13.29
N ASP A 12 -36.49 -3.24 -12.80
CA ASP A 12 -37.01 -3.00 -11.46
C ASP A 12 -36.00 -3.40 -10.40
N VAL A 13 -35.35 -4.57 -10.58
CA VAL A 13 -34.30 -5.04 -9.67
C VAL A 13 -33.09 -4.12 -9.70
N ALA A 14 -32.68 -3.63 -10.85
CA ALA A 14 -31.57 -2.67 -10.98
C ALA A 14 -31.87 -1.40 -10.17
N GLN A 15 -33.07 -0.88 -10.28
CA GLN A 15 -33.50 0.29 -9.53
C GLN A 15 -33.60 0.01 -8.02
N LEU A 16 -34.23 -1.10 -7.62
CA LEU A 16 -34.46 -1.46 -6.22
C LEU A 16 -33.14 -1.69 -5.46
N PHE A 17 -32.14 -2.27 -6.12
CA PHE A 17 -30.84 -2.60 -5.50
C PHE A 17 -29.76 -1.55 -5.79
N HIS A 18 -30.07 -0.47 -6.50
CA HIS A 18 -29.10 0.54 -6.95
C HIS A 18 -27.93 -0.06 -7.72
N LEU A 19 -28.22 -1.01 -8.61
CA LEU A 19 -27.27 -1.69 -9.47
C LEU A 19 -27.52 -1.33 -10.92
N SER A 20 -26.48 -1.41 -11.76
CA SER A 20 -26.68 -1.32 -13.20
C SER A 20 -27.24 -2.63 -13.76
N VAL A 21 -28.01 -2.56 -14.83
CA VAL A 21 -28.48 -3.75 -15.56
C VAL A 21 -27.27 -4.58 -16.07
N SER A 22 -26.18 -3.91 -16.43
CA SER A 22 -24.93 -4.60 -16.83
C SER A 22 -24.31 -5.39 -15.68
N SER A 23 -24.35 -4.88 -14.45
CA SER A 23 -23.87 -5.61 -13.27
C SER A 23 -24.71 -6.85 -13.00
N LEU A 24 -26.04 -6.76 -13.11
CA LEU A 24 -26.92 -7.92 -12.96
C LEU A 24 -26.66 -8.98 -14.02
N ARG A 25 -26.49 -8.58 -15.30
CA ARG A 25 -26.10 -9.50 -16.39
C ARG A 25 -24.73 -10.12 -16.14
N HIS A 26 -23.78 -9.36 -15.64
CA HIS A 26 -22.48 -9.88 -15.27
C HIS A 26 -22.59 -10.93 -14.16
N TYR A 27 -23.40 -10.70 -13.13
CA TYR A 27 -23.64 -11.67 -12.06
C TYR A 27 -24.26 -12.97 -12.59
N GLU A 28 -25.14 -12.88 -13.58
CA GLU A 28 -25.66 -14.07 -14.28
C GLU A 28 -24.58 -14.81 -15.04
N THR A 29 -23.79 -14.08 -15.83
CA THR A 29 -22.71 -14.68 -16.66
C THR A 29 -21.70 -15.46 -15.83
N ILE A 30 -21.34 -14.94 -14.66
CA ILE A 30 -20.40 -15.61 -13.75
C ILE A 30 -21.08 -16.64 -12.82
N GLY A 31 -22.38 -16.86 -12.97
CA GLY A 31 -23.16 -17.82 -12.16
C GLY A 31 -23.31 -17.43 -10.69
N LEU A 32 -23.33 -16.14 -10.41
CA LEU A 32 -23.52 -15.58 -9.07
C LEU A 32 -25.01 -15.34 -8.78
N LEU A 33 -25.78 -15.00 -9.81
CA LEU A 33 -27.23 -14.79 -9.78
C LEU A 33 -27.87 -15.63 -10.88
N THR A 34 -29.03 -16.20 -10.60
CA THR A 34 -29.85 -16.90 -11.61
C THR A 34 -31.25 -16.30 -11.56
N PRO A 35 -31.82 -15.86 -12.69
CA PRO A 35 -33.20 -15.38 -12.69
C PRO A 35 -34.16 -16.49 -12.25
N GLU A 36 -35.27 -16.12 -11.61
CA GLU A 36 -36.32 -17.06 -11.23
C GLU A 36 -37.01 -17.61 -12.49
N TYR A 37 -37.23 -16.75 -13.48
CA TYR A 37 -37.85 -17.10 -14.74
C TYR A 37 -37.24 -16.30 -15.90
N THR A 38 -37.03 -16.95 -17.03
CA THR A 38 -36.67 -16.30 -18.29
C THR A 38 -37.74 -16.65 -19.32
N ASP A 39 -38.38 -15.64 -19.86
CA ASP A 39 -39.38 -15.82 -20.90
C ASP A 39 -38.76 -16.41 -22.18
N PRO A 40 -39.15 -17.60 -22.59
CA PRO A 40 -38.55 -18.26 -23.74
C PRO A 40 -38.85 -17.57 -25.07
N ALA A 41 -39.93 -16.79 -25.14
CA ALA A 41 -40.31 -16.10 -26.36
C ALA A 41 -39.58 -14.78 -26.57
N THR A 42 -39.30 -14.05 -25.46
CA THR A 42 -38.75 -12.69 -25.50
C THR A 42 -37.34 -12.61 -24.93
N GLY A 43 -36.89 -13.63 -24.19
CA GLY A 43 -35.63 -13.64 -23.45
C GLY A 43 -35.61 -12.71 -22.24
N TYR A 44 -36.76 -12.12 -21.85
CA TYR A 44 -36.83 -11.27 -20.65
C TYR A 44 -36.65 -12.08 -19.36
N ARG A 45 -35.89 -11.49 -18.43
CA ARG A 45 -35.51 -12.09 -17.15
C ARG A 45 -36.32 -11.50 -16.02
N TYR A 46 -36.80 -12.40 -15.16
CA TYR A 46 -37.60 -12.04 -13.99
C TYR A 46 -37.00 -12.66 -12.74
N TYR A 47 -37.08 -11.91 -11.64
CA TYR A 47 -36.47 -12.22 -10.36
C TYR A 47 -37.53 -12.19 -9.25
N GLY A 48 -37.38 -13.05 -8.26
CA GLY A 48 -38.27 -13.13 -7.13
C GLY A 48 -37.56 -12.89 -5.79
N PRO A 49 -38.24 -13.09 -4.67
CA PRO A 49 -37.69 -12.87 -3.32
C PRO A 49 -36.41 -13.64 -3.02
N ARG A 50 -36.23 -14.85 -3.58
CA ARG A 50 -35.02 -15.64 -3.40
C ARG A 50 -33.79 -14.96 -3.99
N GLN A 51 -33.93 -14.33 -5.15
CA GLN A 51 -32.85 -13.58 -5.78
C GLN A 51 -32.53 -12.31 -5.00
N PHE A 52 -33.50 -11.73 -4.32
CA PHE A 52 -33.28 -10.57 -3.44
C PHE A 52 -32.39 -10.90 -2.25
N GLU A 53 -32.56 -12.08 -1.64
CA GLU A 53 -31.69 -12.56 -0.58
C GLU A 53 -30.23 -12.73 -1.10
N VAL A 54 -30.09 -13.31 -2.29
CA VAL A 54 -28.79 -13.45 -2.94
C VAL A 54 -28.16 -12.08 -3.22
N LEU A 55 -28.91 -11.13 -3.77
CA LEU A 55 -28.43 -9.78 -4.05
C LEU A 55 -28.04 -9.02 -2.78
N ASN A 56 -28.82 -9.15 -1.71
CA ASN A 56 -28.45 -8.57 -0.41
C ASN A 56 -27.16 -9.15 0.13
N THR A 57 -26.97 -10.46 0.01
CA THR A 57 -25.73 -11.13 0.41
C THR A 57 -24.56 -10.64 -0.43
N ILE A 58 -24.72 -10.53 -1.75
CA ILE A 58 -23.68 -10.02 -2.63
C ILE A 58 -23.28 -8.58 -2.21
N ARG A 59 -24.28 -7.69 -1.99
CA ARG A 59 -24.03 -6.31 -1.57
C ARG A 59 -23.29 -6.25 -0.24
N TYR A 60 -23.72 -7.04 0.74
CA TYR A 60 -23.07 -7.10 2.05
C TYR A 60 -21.60 -7.52 1.92
N LEU A 61 -21.32 -8.61 1.19
CA LEU A 61 -19.97 -9.12 1.03
C LEU A 61 -19.09 -8.19 0.17
N ARG A 62 -19.67 -7.51 -0.81
CA ARG A 62 -18.97 -6.46 -1.58
C ARG A 62 -18.60 -5.26 -0.72
N ALA A 63 -19.46 -4.87 0.22
CA ALA A 63 -19.14 -3.81 1.18
C ALA A 63 -17.97 -4.16 2.10
N LEU A 64 -17.65 -5.46 2.23
CA LEU A 64 -16.47 -5.97 2.91
C LEU A 64 -15.27 -6.17 1.96
N ASP A 65 -15.29 -5.58 0.76
CA ASP A 65 -14.26 -5.72 -0.28
C ASP A 65 -14.02 -7.15 -0.77
N MET A 66 -14.98 -8.08 -0.54
CA MET A 66 -14.83 -9.46 -0.97
C MET A 66 -14.93 -9.59 -2.50
N PRO A 67 -13.97 -10.25 -3.18
CA PRO A 67 -14.03 -10.50 -4.61
C PRO A 67 -15.22 -11.38 -5.03
N LEU A 68 -15.80 -11.11 -6.23
CA LEU A 68 -16.98 -11.85 -6.72
C LEU A 68 -16.76 -13.36 -6.80
N GLY A 69 -15.55 -13.82 -7.10
CA GLY A 69 -15.21 -15.25 -7.10
C GLY A 69 -15.36 -15.90 -5.72
N GLN A 70 -14.98 -15.23 -4.66
CA GLN A 70 -15.14 -15.69 -3.29
C GLN A 70 -16.61 -15.64 -2.87
N ILE A 71 -17.37 -14.60 -3.27
CA ILE A 71 -18.80 -14.50 -3.03
C ILE A 71 -19.53 -15.67 -3.70
N ARG A 72 -19.15 -16.04 -4.91
CA ARG A 72 -19.71 -17.22 -5.60
C ARG A 72 -19.44 -18.52 -4.83
N ALA A 73 -18.22 -18.71 -4.33
CA ALA A 73 -17.87 -19.87 -3.51
C ALA A 73 -18.70 -19.91 -2.21
N PHE A 74 -18.89 -18.75 -1.59
CA PHE A 74 -19.74 -18.56 -0.40
C PHE A 74 -21.21 -18.96 -0.66
N LEU A 75 -21.81 -18.49 -1.75
CA LEU A 75 -23.22 -18.78 -2.09
C LEU A 75 -23.46 -20.25 -2.49
N ARG A 76 -22.45 -20.91 -3.08
CA ARG A 76 -22.53 -22.32 -3.46
C ARG A 76 -22.37 -23.26 -2.29
N ASN A 77 -21.55 -22.90 -1.33
CA ASN A 77 -21.17 -23.77 -0.22
C ASN A 77 -21.67 -23.15 1.08
N ARG A 78 -22.79 -23.65 1.60
CA ARG A 78 -23.41 -23.19 2.85
C ARG A 78 -22.74 -23.79 4.10
N ASP A 79 -21.52 -24.30 3.97
CA ASP A 79 -20.74 -24.79 5.10
C ASP A 79 -20.29 -23.60 5.97
N VAL A 80 -20.78 -23.55 7.19
CA VAL A 80 -20.49 -22.49 8.17
C VAL A 80 -18.98 -22.36 8.43
N GLY A 81 -18.25 -23.48 8.50
CA GLY A 81 -16.81 -23.49 8.70
C GLY A 81 -16.06 -22.82 7.55
N ARG A 82 -16.50 -23.08 6.32
CA ARG A 82 -15.92 -22.44 5.13
C ARG A 82 -16.22 -20.94 5.07
N ILE A 83 -17.42 -20.54 5.47
CA ILE A 83 -17.82 -19.15 5.57
C ILE A 83 -16.94 -18.40 6.58
N GLU A 84 -16.77 -18.98 7.77
CA GLU A 84 -15.92 -18.38 8.81
C GLU A 84 -14.47 -18.24 8.35
N GLN A 85 -13.93 -19.23 7.67
CA GLN A 85 -12.60 -19.18 7.11
C GLN A 85 -12.45 -18.03 6.10
N LEU A 86 -13.38 -17.90 5.13
CA LEU A 86 -13.37 -16.82 4.14
C LEU A 86 -13.43 -15.43 4.79
N MET A 87 -14.24 -15.27 5.85
CA MET A 87 -14.31 -14.00 6.59
C MET A 87 -13.00 -13.69 7.33
N ARG A 88 -12.36 -14.68 7.91
CA ARG A 88 -11.05 -14.52 8.56
C ARG A 88 -9.96 -14.14 7.55
N GLU A 89 -9.94 -14.78 6.39
CA GLU A 89 -9.01 -14.46 5.30
C GLU A 89 -9.22 -13.02 4.80
N GLN A 90 -10.47 -12.59 4.62
CA GLN A 90 -10.80 -11.24 4.21
C GLN A 90 -10.40 -10.21 5.28
N LYS A 91 -10.69 -10.49 6.56
CA LYS A 91 -10.24 -9.63 7.66
C LYS A 91 -8.72 -9.45 7.66
N ALA A 92 -7.97 -10.55 7.48
CA ALA A 92 -6.52 -10.50 7.43
C ALA A 92 -6.01 -9.68 6.22
N ALA A 93 -6.69 -9.75 5.07
CA ALA A 93 -6.34 -8.93 3.90
C ALA A 93 -6.58 -7.44 4.15
N VAL A 94 -7.68 -7.08 4.80
CA VAL A 94 -7.99 -5.69 5.19
C VAL A 94 -6.96 -5.15 6.17
N VAL A 95 -6.56 -5.93 7.18
CA VAL A 95 -5.53 -5.53 8.15
C VAL A 95 -4.19 -5.26 7.45
N ARG A 96 -3.75 -6.16 6.56
CA ARG A 96 -2.52 -5.95 5.79
C ARG A 96 -2.56 -4.66 4.97
N LYS A 97 -3.69 -4.40 4.30
CA LYS A 97 -3.87 -3.15 3.53
C LYS A 97 -3.87 -1.91 4.42
N GLN A 98 -4.43 -2.00 5.61
CA GLN A 98 -4.39 -0.92 6.59
C GLN A 98 -2.96 -0.62 7.06
N GLU A 99 -2.17 -1.65 7.35
CA GLU A 99 -0.76 -1.50 7.72
C GLU A 99 0.07 -0.89 6.58
N GLU A 100 -0.19 -1.28 5.33
CA GLU A 100 0.44 -0.70 4.15
C GLU A 100 0.12 0.80 4.01
N LEU A 101 -1.16 1.17 4.13
CA LEU A 101 -1.59 2.57 4.08
C LEU A 101 -0.99 3.40 5.22
N GLN A 102 -0.89 2.85 6.41
CA GLN A 102 -0.24 3.52 7.54
C GLN A 102 1.26 3.76 7.28
N ARG A 103 1.95 2.82 6.61
CA ARG A 103 3.35 3.04 6.20
C ARG A 103 3.46 4.20 5.20
N VAL A 104 2.56 4.26 4.22
CA VAL A 104 2.52 5.37 3.24
C VAL A 104 2.26 6.69 3.94
N GLU A 105 1.29 6.75 4.85
CA GLU A 105 0.96 7.95 5.64
C GLU A 105 2.19 8.47 6.38
N ARG A 106 2.89 7.60 7.11
CA ARG A 106 4.12 7.99 7.83
C ARG A 106 5.22 8.52 6.91
N LYS A 107 5.39 7.94 5.72
CA LYS A 107 6.34 8.46 4.71
C LYS A 107 5.96 9.86 4.24
N ILE A 108 4.67 10.12 4.03
CA ILE A 108 4.15 11.45 3.67
C ILE A 108 4.43 12.44 4.82
N ASP A 109 4.13 12.08 6.05
CA ASP A 109 4.35 12.93 7.22
C ASP A 109 5.83 13.27 7.42
N ASN A 110 6.71 12.29 7.21
CA ASN A 110 8.16 12.50 7.24
C ASN A 110 8.58 13.51 6.18
N ARG A 111 8.02 13.42 4.97
CA ARG A 111 8.34 14.34 3.88
C ARG A 111 7.83 15.76 4.15
N LEU A 112 6.62 15.88 4.67
CA LEU A 112 6.05 17.17 5.06
C LEU A 112 6.91 17.85 6.13
N ARG A 113 7.38 17.11 7.14
CA ARG A 113 8.32 17.65 8.15
C ARG A 113 9.61 18.13 7.53
N GLN A 114 10.24 17.36 6.63
CA GLN A 114 11.46 17.78 5.96
C GLN A 114 11.27 19.06 5.13
N LEU A 115 10.15 19.18 4.42
CA LEU A 115 9.82 20.39 3.66
C LEU A 115 9.62 21.59 4.58
N HIS A 116 8.93 21.39 5.69
CA HIS A 116 8.74 22.46 6.67
C HIS A 116 10.08 22.90 7.28
N ASP A 117 10.93 21.96 7.68
CA ASP A 117 12.26 22.24 8.21
C ASP A 117 13.12 23.02 7.19
N ALA A 118 13.06 22.63 5.92
CA ALA A 118 13.80 23.32 4.86
C ALA A 118 13.30 24.75 4.62
N GLN A 119 11.98 24.98 4.70
CA GLN A 119 11.36 26.29 4.52
C GLN A 119 11.62 27.22 5.70
N THR A 120 11.74 26.68 6.91
CA THR A 120 11.92 27.44 8.14
C THR A 120 13.38 27.54 8.59
N ALA A 121 14.30 26.87 7.87
CA ALA A 121 15.71 26.87 8.18
C ALA A 121 16.29 28.29 8.01
N GLU A 122 16.97 28.77 9.04
CA GLU A 122 17.72 30.02 9.01
C GLU A 122 19.09 29.73 8.39
N LEU A 123 19.31 30.24 7.18
CA LEU A 123 20.57 30.04 6.47
C LEU A 123 21.72 30.76 7.16
N GLY A 124 22.85 30.07 7.33
CA GLY A 124 24.06 30.60 7.97
C GLY A 124 24.05 30.51 9.50
N ALA A 125 22.98 29.97 10.12
CA ALA A 125 22.95 29.76 11.57
C ALA A 125 23.41 28.32 11.90
N ILE A 126 24.42 28.19 12.76
CA ILE A 126 24.85 26.89 13.29
C ILE A 126 24.00 26.56 14.51
N ARG A 127 23.27 25.44 14.45
CA ARG A 127 22.41 24.97 15.53
C ARG A 127 22.80 23.56 15.98
N LEU A 128 22.85 23.35 17.29
CA LEU A 128 22.99 22.03 17.88
C LEU A 128 21.60 21.40 18.02
N VAL A 129 21.35 20.31 17.31
CA VAL A 129 20.08 19.58 17.37
C VAL A 129 20.30 18.16 17.88
N ARG A 130 19.38 17.71 18.75
CA ARG A 130 19.34 16.32 19.15
C ARG A 130 18.44 15.55 18.18
N SER A 131 19.02 14.64 17.41
CA SER A 131 18.27 13.76 16.52
C SER A 131 18.08 12.39 17.19
N PRO A 132 16.95 11.70 16.99
CA PRO A 132 16.81 10.31 17.39
C PRO A 132 17.84 9.45 16.64
N ALA A 133 18.12 8.27 17.19
CA ALA A 133 18.93 7.27 16.49
C ALA A 133 18.33 6.98 15.12
N CYS A 134 19.17 6.89 14.09
CA CYS A 134 18.75 6.57 12.74
C CYS A 134 19.51 5.33 12.25
N ARG A 135 18.91 4.58 11.34
CA ARG A 135 19.59 3.49 10.64
C ARG A 135 20.21 4.04 9.37
N ILE A 136 21.45 3.68 9.10
CA ILE A 136 22.13 4.06 7.86
C ILE A 136 22.66 2.82 7.16
N VAL A 137 22.64 2.87 5.84
CA VAL A 137 23.34 1.93 4.97
C VAL A 137 24.34 2.71 4.13
N TRP A 138 25.50 2.15 3.88
CA TRP A 138 26.56 2.88 3.22
C TRP A 138 27.40 1.99 2.32
N VAL A 139 28.02 2.60 1.33
CA VAL A 139 29.02 1.99 0.46
C VAL A 139 30.32 2.77 0.57
N SER A 140 31.43 2.04 0.56
CA SER A 140 32.76 2.63 0.51
C SER A 140 33.18 2.89 -0.92
N GLY A 141 33.83 4.04 -1.16
CA GLY A 141 34.37 4.39 -2.46
C GLY A 141 34.96 5.79 -2.41
N ALA A 142 35.94 6.09 -3.23
CA ALA A 142 36.44 7.45 -3.37
C ALA A 142 35.41 8.28 -4.19
N LEU A 143 34.84 9.31 -3.56
CA LEU A 143 33.81 10.15 -4.13
C LEU A 143 34.32 11.58 -4.20
N GLU A 144 34.61 12.03 -5.42
CA GLU A 144 34.82 13.46 -5.72
C GLU A 144 33.49 14.06 -6.12
N LEU A 145 33.00 14.97 -5.30
CA LEU A 145 31.69 15.59 -5.53
C LEU A 145 31.87 16.98 -6.15
N HIS A 146 31.51 17.11 -7.40
CA HIS A 146 31.37 18.38 -8.11
C HIS A 146 29.89 18.74 -8.29
N SER A 147 29.02 17.72 -8.30
CA SER A 147 27.58 17.88 -8.42
C SER A 147 26.84 16.79 -7.64
N PHE A 148 25.54 16.95 -7.44
CA PHE A 148 24.69 15.91 -6.86
C PHE A 148 24.69 14.61 -7.70
N LEU A 149 24.88 14.72 -9.01
CA LEU A 149 24.88 13.58 -9.93
C LEU A 149 26.04 12.60 -9.67
N ASP A 150 27.13 13.07 -9.07
CA ASP A 150 28.29 12.23 -8.75
C ASP A 150 27.97 11.17 -7.67
N MET A 151 26.88 11.37 -6.92
CA MET A 151 26.38 10.41 -5.93
C MET A 151 25.49 9.33 -6.53
N GLU A 152 24.96 9.53 -7.74
CA GLU A 152 23.98 8.63 -8.36
C GLU A 152 24.44 7.18 -8.48
N PRO A 153 25.69 6.87 -8.89
CA PRO A 153 26.16 5.49 -8.95
C PRO A 153 26.12 4.77 -7.58
N SER A 154 26.50 5.49 -6.52
CA SER A 154 26.50 4.96 -5.15
C SER A 154 25.08 4.75 -4.62
N ILE A 155 24.16 5.67 -4.93
CA ILE A 155 22.74 5.55 -4.61
C ILE A 155 22.15 4.31 -5.30
N ARG A 156 22.40 4.15 -6.60
CA ARG A 156 21.91 2.97 -7.36
C ARG A 156 22.50 1.66 -6.88
N MET A 157 23.73 1.67 -6.40
CA MET A 157 24.34 0.48 -5.79
C MET A 157 23.64 0.10 -4.49
N LEU A 158 23.28 1.08 -3.65
CA LEU A 158 22.53 0.88 -2.41
C LEU A 158 21.09 0.44 -2.68
N GLU A 159 20.43 0.97 -3.70
CA GLU A 159 19.06 0.59 -4.09
C GLU A 159 18.98 -0.85 -4.63
N ARG A 160 20.01 -1.33 -5.35
CA ARG A 160 20.03 -2.70 -5.91
C ARG A 160 20.06 -3.80 -4.86
N SER A 161 20.48 -3.50 -3.66
CA SER A 161 20.49 -4.45 -2.54
C SER A 161 19.15 -4.56 -1.82
N GLN A 162 18.07 -3.96 -2.37
CA GLN A 162 16.75 -3.96 -1.76
C GLN A 162 15.76 -4.84 -2.53
N ALA A 163 14.99 -5.64 -1.79
CA ALA A 163 13.95 -6.51 -2.33
C ALA A 163 12.71 -5.75 -2.84
N GLU A 164 12.46 -4.54 -2.35
CA GLU A 164 11.41 -3.63 -2.80
C GLU A 164 12.04 -2.33 -3.27
N ALA A 165 11.56 -1.79 -4.40
CA ALA A 165 11.99 -0.49 -4.93
C ALA A 165 11.58 0.63 -3.95
N VAL A 166 12.40 0.86 -2.94
CA VAL A 166 12.22 1.99 -2.02
C VAL A 166 12.78 3.22 -2.71
N VAL A 167 11.90 4.11 -3.11
CA VAL A 167 12.31 5.41 -3.63
C VAL A 167 12.82 6.25 -2.47
N PHE A 168 14.15 6.34 -2.32
CA PHE A 168 14.77 7.18 -1.30
C PHE A 168 14.68 8.65 -1.72
N LEU A 169 13.68 9.34 -1.20
CA LEU A 169 13.54 10.78 -1.38
C LEU A 169 14.24 11.52 -0.23
N GLY A 170 15.52 11.83 -0.40
CA GLY A 170 16.07 12.96 0.30
C GLY A 170 16.94 12.73 1.53
N LYS A 171 17.38 11.52 1.83
CA LYS A 171 18.28 11.26 2.96
C LYS A 171 19.58 10.58 2.52
N VAL A 172 20.23 11.20 1.55
CA VAL A 172 21.53 10.78 1.05
C VAL A 172 22.62 11.67 1.64
N GLY A 173 23.72 11.09 2.02
CA GLY A 173 24.86 11.84 2.52
C GLY A 173 26.20 11.19 2.13
N VAL A 174 27.24 11.93 2.39
CA VAL A 174 28.62 11.46 2.23
C VAL A 174 29.34 11.52 3.57
N GLY A 175 30.35 10.70 3.73
CA GLY A 175 31.11 10.61 4.95
C GLY A 175 32.61 10.50 4.72
N LEU A 176 33.34 10.82 5.77
CA LEU A 176 34.75 10.60 5.87
C LEU A 176 35.03 9.61 7.00
N SER A 177 36.00 8.73 6.80
CA SER A 177 36.51 7.89 7.89
C SER A 177 37.20 8.73 8.97
N ALA A 178 37.19 8.26 10.20
CA ALA A 178 37.88 8.94 11.30
C ALA A 178 39.38 9.15 11.02
N GLU A 179 40.00 8.19 10.34
CA GLU A 179 41.44 8.27 9.95
C GLU A 179 41.69 9.46 9.04
N ARG A 180 40.87 9.66 7.99
CA ARG A 180 41.00 10.80 7.07
C ARG A 180 40.68 12.13 7.76
N LEU A 181 39.67 12.13 8.61
CA LEU A 181 39.31 13.32 9.38
C LEU A 181 40.44 13.77 10.29
N LEU A 182 41.07 12.82 11.02
CA LEU A 182 42.21 13.10 11.90
C LEU A 182 43.49 13.52 11.11
N ALA A 183 43.65 13.01 9.89
CA ALA A 183 44.72 13.42 8.98
C ALA A 183 44.48 14.79 8.31
N GLY A 184 43.33 15.43 8.53
CA GLY A 184 42.96 16.70 7.86
C GLY A 184 42.65 16.53 6.37
N ALA A 185 42.38 15.30 5.90
CA ALA A 185 42.07 14.98 4.51
C ALA A 185 40.55 15.03 4.27
N PHE A 186 40.00 16.18 3.94
CA PHE A 186 38.58 16.42 3.80
C PHE A 186 38.01 16.07 2.41
N ALA A 187 38.85 15.73 1.46
CA ALA A 187 38.47 15.25 0.11
C ALA A 187 39.50 14.23 -0.40
N PRO A 188 39.09 13.29 -1.28
CA PRO A 188 37.72 12.92 -1.62
C PRO A 188 37.00 12.27 -0.44
N TYR A 189 35.66 12.24 -0.49
CA TYR A 189 34.85 11.47 0.47
C TYR A 189 35.08 9.97 0.25
N ASP A 190 35.02 9.18 1.32
CA ASP A 190 35.26 7.72 1.25
C ASP A 190 34.00 6.88 1.45
N ARG A 191 32.86 7.52 1.68
CA ARG A 191 31.56 6.87 1.87
C ARG A 191 30.43 7.65 1.29
N ALA A 192 29.47 6.94 0.70
CA ALA A 192 28.10 7.44 0.49
C ALA A 192 27.14 6.65 1.34
N PHE A 193 26.13 7.27 1.91
CA PHE A 193 25.17 6.61 2.79
C PHE A 193 23.73 7.07 2.52
N LEU A 194 22.80 6.18 2.85
CA LEU A 194 21.36 6.46 2.90
C LEU A 194 20.91 6.33 4.36
N VAL A 195 20.04 7.25 4.78
CA VAL A 195 19.34 7.13 6.05
C VAL A 195 18.04 6.38 5.80
N LEU A 196 17.86 5.26 6.48
CA LEU A 196 16.63 4.47 6.43
C LEU A 196 15.60 5.00 7.40
N ASP A 197 14.35 5.01 6.99
CA ASP A 197 13.24 5.15 7.91
C ASP A 197 13.07 3.87 8.75
N ASP A 198 12.42 3.95 9.92
CA ASP A 198 12.31 2.82 10.86
C ASP A 198 11.65 1.58 10.23
N GLU A 199 10.86 1.80 9.20
CA GLU A 199 10.05 0.79 8.52
C GLU A 199 10.65 0.27 7.22
N ASP A 200 11.75 0.88 6.75
CA ASP A 200 12.41 0.42 5.55
C ASP A 200 13.07 -0.93 5.82
N ALA A 201 12.61 -1.97 5.11
CA ALA A 201 13.27 -3.26 5.10
C ALA A 201 14.56 -3.15 4.26
N PHE A 202 15.68 -3.57 4.80
CA PHE A 202 16.95 -3.61 4.10
C PHE A 202 17.62 -4.97 4.31
N ASP A 203 17.91 -5.65 3.20
CA ASP A 203 18.58 -6.94 3.16
C ASP A 203 20.11 -6.74 3.10
N GLY A 204 20.72 -6.37 4.20
CA GLY A 204 22.16 -6.14 4.27
C GLY A 204 22.60 -5.61 5.64
N ASP A 205 23.89 -5.33 5.77
CA ASP A 205 24.44 -4.78 6.99
C ASP A 205 23.96 -3.35 7.21
N VAL A 206 23.17 -3.15 8.27
CA VAL A 206 22.66 -1.86 8.70
C VAL A 206 23.47 -1.38 9.88
N THR A 207 24.06 -0.21 9.77
CA THR A 207 24.75 0.43 10.89
C THR A 207 23.77 1.33 11.63
N THR A 208 23.59 1.12 12.92
CA THR A 208 22.85 2.02 13.80
C THR A 208 23.86 2.84 14.58
N PRO A 209 24.01 4.12 14.24
CA PRO A 209 24.91 4.98 14.99
C PRO A 209 24.38 5.24 16.40
N VAL A 210 25.23 5.14 17.40
CA VAL A 210 24.84 5.08 18.82
C VAL A 210 24.57 6.46 19.43
N SER A 211 25.08 7.53 18.84
CA SER A 211 24.83 8.92 19.29
C SER A 211 25.30 9.92 18.25
N TYR A 212 24.48 10.90 17.90
CA TYR A 212 24.87 12.00 17.03
C TYR A 212 24.49 13.34 17.57
N THR A 213 25.49 14.20 17.56
CA THR A 213 25.31 15.64 17.61
C THR A 213 25.46 16.12 16.17
N HIS A 214 24.37 16.55 15.53
CA HIS A 214 24.42 17.13 14.21
C HIS A 214 24.59 18.64 14.31
N LEU A 215 25.65 19.14 13.69
CA LEU A 215 25.77 20.57 13.37
C LEU A 215 25.07 20.78 12.03
N ARG A 216 23.96 21.51 12.01
CA ARG A 216 23.38 22.07 10.79
C ARG A 216 23.94 23.47 10.60
N ALA A 217 24.62 23.67 9.47
CA ALA A 217 25.00 24.98 8.98
C ALA A 217 23.98 25.49 7.99
#